data_c989ee99965103f71d41a3da8e02d651
#
_entry.id   c989ee99965103f71d41a3da8e02d651
#
_cell.length_a   1.000
_cell.length_b   1.000
_cell.length_c   1.000
_cell.angle_alpha   90.00
_cell.angle_beta   90.00
_cell.angle_gamma   90.00
#
_symmetry.space_group_name_H-M   'P 1'
#
loop_
_entity.id
_entity.type
_entity.pdbx_description
1 polymer ?
#
loop_
_entity_poly.entity_id
_entity_poly.type
_entity_poly.pdbx_seq_one_letter_code
_entity_poly.pdbx_strand_id
1 'polypeptide(L)'
;MEYRGKRGEAVVKADIGAGAARIKDFDAVVIPGGHAPDKMRMRHAMVDLARDAMEAGKPVAAICHGPQVLISANVLRGRTLTCWPSIAIDVKNAGGLYVDRPVVEDGNLITSRKPDDVPVFGEAIIRALSKVRV
;
A
#
# COMPACT_ATOMS: atom_id res chain seq x y z
N MET A 1 2.17 7.55 19.86
CA MET A 1 0.81 7.92 19.46
C MET A 1 0.00 6.66 19.19
N GLU A 2 -1.22 6.59 19.68
CA GLU A 2 -2.10 5.44 19.48
C GLU A 2 -3.17 5.75 18.46
N TYR A 3 -3.54 4.74 17.69
CA TYR A 3 -4.60 4.83 16.68
C TYR A 3 -5.66 3.79 16.96
N ARG A 4 -6.91 4.21 16.87
CA ARG A 4 -8.07 3.33 17.12
C ARG A 4 -8.76 3.00 15.81
N GLY A 5 -9.17 1.74 15.64
CA GLY A 5 -9.98 1.33 14.51
C GLY A 5 -11.28 2.11 14.46
N LYS A 6 -11.85 2.25 13.27
CA LYS A 6 -13.03 3.08 13.02
C LYS A 6 -14.20 2.77 13.95
N ARG A 7 -14.38 1.51 14.32
CA ARG A 7 -15.46 1.06 15.23
C ARG A 7 -14.99 0.89 16.67
N GLY A 8 -13.77 1.32 17.00
CA GLY A 8 -13.21 1.17 18.32
C GLY A 8 -12.83 -0.27 18.68
N GLU A 9 -12.75 -1.16 17.69
CA GLU A 9 -12.51 -2.59 17.89
C GLU A 9 -11.07 -2.90 18.29
N ALA A 10 -10.14 -2.08 17.86
CA ALA A 10 -8.73 -2.28 18.12
C ALA A 10 -8.02 -0.94 18.29
N VAL A 11 -7.00 -0.92 19.13
CA VAL A 11 -6.11 0.21 19.30
C VAL A 11 -4.71 -0.24 18.94
N VAL A 12 -4.04 0.50 18.06
CA VAL A 12 -2.68 0.21 17.65
C VAL A 12 -1.80 1.37 18.05
N LYS A 13 -0.69 1.06 18.73
CA LYS A 13 0.32 2.06 19.09
C LYS A 13 1.34 2.14 17.98
N ALA A 14 1.58 3.35 17.47
CA ALA A 14 2.62 3.55 16.46
C ALA A 14 4.00 3.57 17.12
N ASP A 15 4.96 2.90 16.50
CA ASP A 15 6.34 2.87 16.97
C ASP A 15 7.06 4.17 16.64
N ILE A 16 6.86 4.71 15.44
CA ILE A 16 7.43 6.00 15.03
C ILE A 16 6.45 6.73 14.13
N GLY A 17 6.63 8.04 14.01
CA GLY A 17 5.88 8.84 13.06
C GLY A 17 6.52 8.77 11.66
N ALA A 18 5.70 8.98 10.62
CA ALA A 18 6.18 8.91 9.24
C ALA A 18 7.31 9.90 8.95
N GLY A 19 7.29 11.07 9.59
CA GLY A 19 8.34 12.08 9.40
C GLY A 19 9.70 11.64 9.90
N ALA A 20 9.75 10.68 10.84
CA ALA A 20 11.00 10.13 11.38
C ALA A 20 11.41 8.83 10.71
N ALA A 21 10.54 8.24 9.88
CA ALA A 21 10.80 6.99 9.19
C ALA A 21 11.61 7.22 7.91
N ARG A 22 12.60 6.38 7.68
CA ARG A 22 13.43 6.42 6.47
C ARG A 22 13.33 5.09 5.77
N ILE A 23 13.08 5.11 4.47
CA ILE A 23 12.87 3.86 3.71
C ILE A 23 14.07 2.91 3.76
N LYS A 24 15.27 3.44 3.90
CA LYS A 24 16.48 2.62 4.01
C LYS A 24 16.47 1.68 5.20
N ASP A 25 15.67 2.00 6.24
CA ASP A 25 15.60 1.22 7.46
C ASP A 25 14.55 0.10 7.40
N PHE A 26 13.81 -0.02 6.29
CA PHE A 26 12.72 -0.97 6.15
C PHE A 26 12.90 -1.82 4.89
N ASP A 27 12.37 -3.05 4.93
CA ASP A 27 12.44 -3.98 3.81
C ASP A 27 11.21 -3.89 2.90
N ALA A 28 10.12 -3.35 3.41
CA ALA A 28 8.86 -3.24 2.67
C ALA A 28 7.96 -2.16 3.28
N VAL A 29 6.99 -1.73 2.50
CA VAL A 29 5.92 -0.85 2.97
C VAL A 29 4.59 -1.54 2.73
N VAL A 30 3.75 -1.59 3.76
CA VAL A 30 2.40 -2.15 3.65
C VAL A 30 1.39 -1.05 3.95
N ILE A 31 0.48 -0.81 3.03
CA ILE A 31 -0.54 0.23 3.14
C ILE A 31 -1.90 -0.44 3.33
N PRO A 32 -2.48 -0.36 4.54
CA PRO A 32 -3.78 -0.96 4.80
C PRO A 32 -4.91 -0.18 4.15
N GLY A 33 -6.10 -0.77 4.15
CA GLY A 33 -7.30 -0.15 3.60
C GLY A 33 -8.08 0.65 4.62
N GLY A 34 -9.40 0.68 4.42
CA GLY A 34 -10.32 1.46 5.22
C GLY A 34 -10.30 2.94 4.85
N HIS A 35 -10.55 3.81 5.80
CA HIS A 35 -10.55 5.27 5.58
C HIS A 35 -9.16 5.89 5.74
N ALA A 36 -8.21 5.16 6.32
CA ALA A 36 -6.87 5.66 6.59
C ALA A 36 -6.14 6.19 5.34
N PRO A 37 -6.18 5.51 4.18
CA PRO A 37 -5.48 6.00 2.99
C PRO A 37 -5.92 7.40 2.55
N ASP A 38 -7.19 7.72 2.70
CA ASP A 38 -7.70 9.05 2.35
C ASP A 38 -7.04 10.14 3.21
N LYS A 39 -6.79 9.85 4.48
CA LYS A 39 -6.10 10.76 5.38
C LYS A 39 -4.59 10.74 5.18
N MET A 40 -4.02 9.55 4.95
CA MET A 40 -2.59 9.38 4.75
C MET A 40 -2.09 10.16 3.54
N ARG A 41 -2.89 10.22 2.47
CA ARG A 41 -2.50 10.93 1.25
C ARG A 41 -2.36 12.43 1.45
N MET A 42 -2.90 12.99 2.54
CA MET A 42 -2.73 14.39 2.90
C MET A 42 -1.43 14.66 3.65
N ARG A 43 -0.69 13.61 4.01
CA ARG A 43 0.56 13.73 4.76
C ARG A 43 1.75 13.49 3.83
N HIS A 44 2.54 14.52 3.57
CA HIS A 44 3.68 14.43 2.67
C HIS A 44 4.66 13.32 3.08
N ALA A 45 4.92 13.17 4.37
CA ALA A 45 5.86 12.16 4.85
C ALA A 45 5.39 10.73 4.51
N MET A 46 4.11 10.47 4.59
CA MET A 46 3.56 9.15 4.26
C MET A 46 3.60 8.88 2.75
N VAL A 47 3.25 9.89 1.96
CA VAL A 47 3.29 9.79 0.50
C VAL A 47 4.74 9.61 0.04
N ASP A 48 5.67 10.34 0.63
CA ASP A 48 7.09 10.23 0.30
C ASP A 48 7.67 8.86 0.63
N LEU A 49 7.28 8.26 1.76
CA LEU A 49 7.72 6.90 2.11
C LEU A 49 7.27 5.89 1.04
N ALA A 50 6.03 5.99 0.60
CA ALA A 50 5.50 5.10 -0.43
C ALA A 50 6.25 5.29 -1.75
N ARG A 51 6.48 6.55 -2.14
CA ARG A 51 7.23 6.86 -3.35
C ARG A 51 8.66 6.32 -3.28
N ASP A 52 9.33 6.58 -2.16
CA ASP A 52 10.72 6.15 -1.98
C ASP A 52 10.85 4.64 -2.02
N ALA A 53 9.90 3.92 -1.43
CA ALA A 53 9.89 2.46 -1.46
C ALA A 53 9.71 1.94 -2.89
N MET A 54 8.78 2.53 -3.64
CA MET A 54 8.55 2.15 -5.04
C MET A 54 9.80 2.40 -5.88
N GLU A 55 10.41 3.55 -5.74
CA GLU A 55 11.62 3.91 -6.51
C GLU A 55 12.82 3.06 -6.11
N ALA A 56 12.91 2.66 -4.85
CA ALA A 56 13.99 1.79 -4.37
C ALA A 56 13.79 0.32 -4.77
N GLY A 57 12.66 -0.02 -5.38
CA GLY A 57 12.35 -1.40 -5.77
C GLY A 57 12.03 -2.32 -4.60
N LYS A 58 11.72 -1.75 -3.43
CA LYS A 58 11.32 -2.54 -2.27
C LYS A 58 9.86 -2.98 -2.41
N PRO A 59 9.46 -4.12 -1.83
CA PRO A 59 8.06 -4.51 -1.87
C PRO A 59 7.16 -3.43 -1.30
N VAL A 60 6.16 -3.05 -2.07
CA VAL A 60 5.10 -2.13 -1.64
C VAL A 60 3.78 -2.86 -1.82
N ALA A 61 3.06 -3.04 -0.73
CA ALA A 61 1.81 -3.78 -0.71
C ALA A 61 0.68 -2.86 -0.28
N ALA A 62 -0.39 -2.82 -1.05
CA ALA A 62 -1.54 -1.97 -0.77
C ALA A 62 -2.83 -2.73 -1.00
N ILE A 63 -3.77 -2.63 -0.07
CA ILE A 63 -5.05 -3.34 -0.18
C ILE A 63 -6.22 -2.37 -0.11
N CYS A 64 -7.27 -2.68 -0.85
CA CYS A 64 -8.55 -1.96 -0.81
C CYS A 64 -8.38 -0.50 -1.26
N HIS A 65 -8.51 0.48 -0.36
CA HIS A 65 -8.28 1.89 -0.65
C HIS A 65 -6.80 2.30 -0.55
N GLY A 66 -5.94 1.37 -0.10
CA GLY A 66 -4.50 1.64 0.03
C GLY A 66 -3.85 2.30 -1.18
N PRO A 67 -4.17 1.87 -2.42
CA PRO A 67 -3.60 2.51 -3.61
C PRO A 67 -3.83 4.00 -3.75
N GLN A 68 -4.77 4.60 -3.01
CA GLN A 68 -4.94 6.06 -3.00
C GLN A 68 -3.64 6.78 -2.64
N VAL A 69 -2.85 6.22 -1.72
CA VAL A 69 -1.56 6.79 -1.33
C VAL A 69 -0.58 6.73 -2.50
N LEU A 70 -0.61 5.64 -3.25
CA LEU A 70 0.25 5.46 -4.43
C LEU A 70 -0.15 6.39 -5.58
N ILE A 71 -1.44 6.67 -5.72
CA ILE A 71 -1.93 7.65 -6.68
C ILE A 71 -1.34 9.02 -6.34
N SER A 72 -1.40 9.41 -5.07
CA SER A 72 -0.83 10.69 -4.61
C SER A 72 0.69 10.75 -4.79
N ALA A 73 1.36 9.61 -4.67
CA ALA A 73 2.80 9.51 -4.88
C ALA A 73 3.19 9.53 -6.37
N ASN A 74 2.22 9.43 -7.27
CA ASN A 74 2.42 9.45 -8.73
C ASN A 74 3.37 8.33 -9.21
N VAL A 75 3.15 7.11 -8.70
CA VAL A 75 4.02 5.95 -9.02
C VAL A 75 3.29 4.82 -9.74
N LEU A 76 2.05 5.04 -10.18
CA LEU A 76 1.23 3.98 -10.79
C LEU A 76 1.26 3.92 -12.30
N ARG A 77 1.86 4.90 -12.97
CA ARG A 77 1.85 4.94 -14.44
C ARG A 77 2.50 3.68 -15.01
N GLY A 78 1.75 2.97 -15.85
CA GLY A 78 2.24 1.75 -16.48
C GLY A 78 2.26 0.51 -15.58
N ARG A 79 1.81 0.64 -14.32
CA ARG A 79 1.79 -0.48 -13.39
C ARG A 79 0.45 -1.20 -13.45
N THR A 80 0.50 -2.53 -13.31
CA THR A 80 -0.71 -3.36 -13.24
C THR A 80 -1.06 -3.61 -11.79
N LEU A 81 -2.31 -3.33 -11.41
CA LEU A 81 -2.71 -3.48 -10.01
C LEU A 81 -4.22 -3.67 -9.87
N THR A 82 -4.62 -4.00 -8.66
CA THR A 82 -6.02 -4.04 -8.27
C THR A 82 -6.25 -3.13 -7.06
N CYS A 83 -7.50 -2.93 -6.72
CA CYS A 83 -7.90 -2.06 -5.60
C CYS A 83 -9.37 -2.31 -5.27
N TRP A 84 -9.88 -1.61 -4.27
CA TRP A 84 -11.31 -1.57 -4.03
C TRP A 84 -12.01 -1.02 -5.28
N PRO A 85 -13.10 -1.66 -5.74
CA PRO A 85 -13.71 -1.31 -7.04
C PRO A 85 -14.10 0.16 -7.21
N SER A 86 -14.50 0.85 -6.13
CA SER A 86 -14.93 2.25 -6.25
C SER A 86 -13.81 3.19 -6.69
N ILE A 87 -12.55 2.83 -6.44
CA ILE A 87 -11.40 3.67 -6.82
C ILE A 87 -10.69 3.15 -8.07
N ALA A 88 -11.25 2.14 -8.75
CA ALA A 88 -10.66 1.62 -9.99
C ALA A 88 -10.49 2.72 -11.04
N ILE A 89 -11.47 3.62 -11.16
CA ILE A 89 -11.39 4.74 -12.09
C ILE A 89 -10.22 5.67 -11.75
N ASP A 90 -9.97 5.87 -10.45
CA ASP A 90 -8.88 6.74 -10.00
C ASP A 90 -7.52 6.14 -10.33
N VAL A 91 -7.40 4.82 -10.20
CA VAL A 91 -6.19 4.08 -10.60
C VAL A 91 -5.96 4.23 -12.10
N LYS A 92 -6.99 4.06 -12.90
CA LYS A 92 -6.90 4.23 -14.36
C LYS A 92 -6.49 5.65 -14.74
N ASN A 93 -7.10 6.64 -14.08
CA ASN A 93 -6.77 8.05 -14.34
C ASN A 93 -5.33 8.39 -13.94
N ALA A 94 -4.76 7.64 -12.99
CA ALA A 94 -3.37 7.81 -12.58
C ALA A 94 -2.40 7.07 -13.50
N GLY A 95 -2.89 6.43 -14.56
CA GLY A 95 -2.07 5.71 -15.53
C GLY A 95 -1.86 4.25 -15.22
N GLY A 96 -2.54 3.71 -14.22
CA GLY A 96 -2.46 2.30 -13.86
C GLY A 96 -3.36 1.41 -14.72
N LEU A 97 -2.98 0.14 -14.83
CA LEU A 97 -3.75 -0.88 -15.52
C LEU A 97 -4.50 -1.69 -14.46
N TYR A 98 -5.79 -1.43 -14.32
CA TYR A 98 -6.61 -2.09 -13.32
C TYR A 98 -7.02 -3.48 -13.79
N VAL A 99 -6.85 -4.49 -12.91
CA VAL A 99 -7.38 -5.84 -13.12
C VAL A 99 -8.11 -6.29 -11.86
N ASP A 100 -9.22 -6.99 -12.04
CA ASP A 100 -10.04 -7.46 -10.92
C ASP A 100 -9.64 -8.89 -10.56
N ARG A 101 -8.70 -8.99 -9.62
CA ARG A 101 -8.19 -10.26 -9.11
C ARG A 101 -7.95 -10.16 -7.61
N PRO A 102 -8.00 -11.27 -6.87
CA PRO A 102 -7.74 -11.27 -5.43
C PRO A 102 -6.38 -10.71 -5.04
N VAL A 103 -5.36 -10.98 -5.83
CA VAL A 103 -4.02 -10.42 -5.64
C VAL A 103 -3.36 -10.19 -6.99
N VAL A 104 -2.69 -9.06 -7.12
CA VAL A 104 -1.94 -8.71 -8.33
C VAL A 104 -0.52 -8.36 -7.90
N GLU A 105 0.46 -9.01 -8.53
CA GLU A 105 1.87 -8.72 -8.30
C GLU A 105 2.45 -8.18 -9.60
N ASP A 106 3.03 -6.99 -9.54
CA ASP A 106 3.70 -6.36 -10.68
C ASP A 106 5.05 -5.82 -10.19
N GLY A 107 6.11 -6.56 -10.46
CA GLY A 107 7.42 -6.19 -9.94
C GLY A 107 7.38 -6.16 -8.41
N ASN A 108 7.71 -5.01 -7.84
CA ASN A 108 7.69 -4.82 -6.39
C ASN A 108 6.32 -4.40 -5.83
N LEU A 109 5.32 -4.22 -6.69
CA LEU A 109 3.99 -3.78 -6.28
C LEU A 109 3.06 -4.98 -6.08
N ILE A 110 2.44 -5.06 -4.90
CA ILE A 110 1.50 -6.12 -4.53
C ILE A 110 0.20 -5.45 -4.11
N THR A 111 -0.91 -5.82 -4.75
CA THR A 111 -2.20 -5.21 -4.43
C THR A 111 -3.30 -6.26 -4.31
N SER A 112 -4.30 -5.95 -3.49
CA SER A 112 -5.50 -6.75 -3.30
C SER A 112 -6.72 -5.82 -3.16
N ARG A 113 -7.93 -6.40 -3.24
CA ARG A 113 -9.17 -5.62 -3.40
C ARG A 113 -9.89 -5.31 -2.10
N LYS A 114 -9.93 -6.27 -1.18
CA LYS A 114 -10.87 -6.23 -0.04
C LYS A 114 -10.41 -7.17 1.07
N PRO A 115 -11.03 -7.09 2.26
CA PRO A 115 -10.64 -7.95 3.39
C PRO A 115 -10.63 -9.44 3.09
N ASP A 116 -11.53 -9.91 2.22
CA ASP A 116 -11.59 -11.33 1.84
C ASP A 116 -10.29 -11.81 1.19
N ASP A 117 -9.53 -10.89 0.60
CA ASP A 117 -8.28 -11.21 -0.10
C ASP A 117 -7.05 -11.22 0.84
N VAL A 118 -7.22 -10.89 2.13
CA VAL A 118 -6.08 -10.79 3.06
C VAL A 118 -5.20 -12.02 3.09
N PRO A 119 -5.72 -13.26 3.10
CA PRO A 119 -4.85 -14.43 3.12
C PRO A 119 -3.88 -14.50 1.94
N VAL A 120 -4.37 -14.30 0.71
CA VAL A 120 -3.51 -14.35 -0.49
C VAL A 120 -2.60 -13.11 -0.56
N PHE A 121 -3.08 -11.97 -0.08
CA PHE A 121 -2.30 -10.74 0.01
C PHE A 121 -1.09 -10.95 0.94
N GLY A 122 -1.35 -11.48 2.13
CA GLY A 122 -0.29 -11.78 3.12
C GLY A 122 0.73 -12.78 2.59
N GLU A 123 0.28 -13.83 1.92
CA GLU A 123 1.18 -14.82 1.32
C GLU A 123 2.10 -14.19 0.28
N ALA A 124 1.57 -13.29 -0.55
CA ALA A 124 2.36 -12.59 -1.57
C ALA A 124 3.42 -11.70 -0.92
N ILE A 125 3.08 -11.01 0.17
CA ILE A 125 4.02 -10.17 0.91
C ILE A 125 5.15 -11.03 1.47
N ILE A 126 4.82 -12.15 2.09
CA ILE A 126 5.82 -13.06 2.67
C ILE A 126 6.77 -13.57 1.59
N ARG A 127 6.25 -13.96 0.42
CA ARG A 127 7.09 -14.40 -0.69
C ARG A 127 8.03 -13.29 -1.15
N ALA A 128 7.53 -12.06 -1.25
CA ALA A 128 8.35 -10.92 -1.67
C ALA A 128 9.45 -10.62 -0.66
N LEU A 129 9.15 -10.67 0.64
CA LEU A 129 10.14 -10.45 1.69
C LEU A 129 11.20 -11.53 1.72
N SER A 130 10.84 -12.78 1.41
CA SER A 130 11.80 -13.87 1.33
C SER A 130 12.85 -13.65 0.25
N LYS A 131 12.47 -12.99 -0.85
CA LYS A 131 13.39 -12.68 -1.96
C LYS A 131 14.35 -11.54 -1.61
N VAL A 132 13.93 -10.62 -0.75
CA VAL A 132 14.75 -9.47 -0.35
C VAL A 132 15.98 -9.89 0.45
N ARG A 133 15.92 -11.04 1.10
CA ARG A 133 16.98 -11.52 2.00
C ARG A 133 18.05 -12.36 1.34
N VAL A 134 18.05 -12.41 0.06
CA VAL A 134 19.08 -13.18 -0.66
C VAL A 134 20.43 -12.47 -0.70
#